data_1309ae80e814f4169bf43fdd50500d9f
#
_entry.id   1309ae80e814f4169bf43fdd50500d9f
#
_cell.length_a   1.000
_cell.length_b   1.000
_cell.length_c   1.000
_cell.angle_alpha   90.00
_cell.angle_beta   90.00
_cell.angle_gamma   90.00
#
_symmetry.space_group_name_H-M   'P 1'
#
loop_
_entity.id
_entity.type
_entity.pdbx_description
1 polymer ?
#
loop_
_entity_poly.entity_id
_entity_poly.type
_entity_poly.pdbx_seq_one_letter_code
_entity_poly.pdbx_strand_id
1 'polypeptide(L)'
;MRGAVRQPSISMANQPKRAFHTASEPEIKAGQVSDVYFQRTIQILKAKGINKRVKAEIRLKSFPQADWSFGILAGIEEAAALVEGLPVDVWAMDEGTIFGPHEPVLVIEGTYVQWAEYETALLGLLCQASGIATKAARCKRAAGDRAVISFGARRMHPALAPMIERNAFVGGCDGVAVTKAAELIEADPTGTIPHALVLMFGDTVDALKAFNDVIDPKVRRVALIDTLQDEKFEAIRVAEALGKDLYAVRLDTPSSRRGDFFRIIEEVRWELDIRGFEHVKILASGGIDEYEILKLNPLVDGYGVGTSIANAPVLSFALDIMEIEGRPMAKRGKRSGAKQVWRMPGTAKNVVMSAAKPAPVGVDGRPAEALLKPLVVGGKIVRDLPPPRTLREYVLEQMARIELTPAREHGLRGDY
;
A
#
# COMPACT_ATOMS: atom_id res chain seq x y z
N MET A 1 53.42 -16.25 -5.45
CA MET A 1 52.67 -16.50 -4.18
C MET A 1 51.43 -15.62 -4.21
N ARG A 2 50.24 -16.21 -4.39
CA ARG A 2 48.97 -15.46 -4.37
C ARG A 2 48.52 -15.34 -2.92
N GLY A 3 48.67 -14.16 -2.33
CA GLY A 3 48.15 -13.86 -1.02
C GLY A 3 46.63 -13.97 -1.00
N ALA A 4 46.11 -14.95 -0.29
CA ALA A 4 44.68 -15.08 -0.03
C ALA A 4 44.20 -13.87 0.78
N VAL A 5 43.41 -13.01 0.18
CA VAL A 5 42.69 -11.94 0.89
C VAL A 5 41.69 -12.62 1.83
N ARG A 6 42.03 -12.64 3.12
CA ARG A 6 41.08 -13.09 4.16
C ARG A 6 39.81 -12.22 4.08
N GLN A 7 38.70 -12.86 3.85
CA GLN A 7 37.39 -12.23 4.10
C GLN A 7 37.34 -11.76 5.56
N PRO A 8 36.84 -10.56 5.87
CA PRO A 8 36.60 -10.20 7.24
C PRO A 8 35.60 -11.22 7.81
N SER A 9 36.05 -12.07 8.71
CA SER A 9 35.19 -12.95 9.47
C SER A 9 34.28 -12.00 10.31
N ILE A 10 33.00 -11.97 10.00
CA ILE A 10 32.00 -11.39 10.90
C ILE A 10 32.13 -12.17 12.20
N SER A 11 32.69 -11.53 13.23
CA SER A 11 32.77 -12.10 14.56
C SER A 11 31.35 -12.36 15.05
N MET A 12 30.93 -13.61 15.04
CA MET A 12 29.63 -14.08 15.55
C MET A 12 29.57 -14.07 17.09
N ALA A 13 30.62 -13.65 17.75
CA ALA A 13 30.71 -13.57 19.20
C ALA A 13 30.05 -12.27 19.70
N ASN A 14 28.94 -12.40 20.41
CA ASN A 14 28.20 -11.36 21.14
C ASN A 14 27.16 -10.50 20.37
N GLN A 15 26.49 -11.01 19.36
CA GLN A 15 25.22 -10.39 19.00
C GLN A 15 24.15 -10.83 20.02
N PRO A 16 23.35 -9.89 20.58
CA PRO A 16 22.23 -10.28 21.43
C PRO A 16 21.31 -11.23 20.64
N LYS A 17 20.94 -12.35 21.24
CA LYS A 17 20.06 -13.35 20.62
C LYS A 17 18.74 -12.66 20.25
N ARG A 18 18.49 -12.44 18.96
CA ARG A 18 17.27 -11.80 18.49
C ARG A 18 16.07 -12.71 18.70
N ALA A 19 15.02 -12.18 19.30
CA ALA A 19 13.75 -12.87 19.42
C ALA A 19 12.95 -12.83 18.09
N PHE A 20 13.08 -11.74 17.32
CA PHE A 20 12.40 -11.58 16.02
C PHE A 20 13.42 -11.55 14.88
N HIS A 21 13.10 -12.23 13.78
CA HIS A 21 14.00 -12.35 12.61
C HIS A 21 13.77 -11.21 11.60
N THR A 22 13.78 -9.98 12.09
CA THR A 22 13.64 -8.75 11.30
C THR A 22 14.87 -7.87 11.49
N ALA A 23 15.24 -7.14 10.44
CA ALA A 23 16.25 -6.09 10.57
C ALA A 23 15.68 -4.93 11.41
N SER A 24 16.52 -4.32 12.22
CA SER A 24 16.20 -3.08 12.90
C SER A 24 16.45 -1.87 11.99
N GLU A 25 15.82 -0.73 12.29
CA GLU A 25 16.06 0.51 11.57
C GLU A 25 17.55 0.89 11.49
N PRO A 26 18.35 0.85 12.61
CA PRO A 26 19.78 1.11 12.53
C PRO A 26 20.55 0.19 11.57
N GLU A 27 20.17 -1.07 11.48
CA GLU A 27 20.84 -2.02 10.56
C GLU A 27 20.47 -1.76 9.11
N ILE A 28 19.24 -1.36 8.83
CA ILE A 28 18.80 -0.96 7.49
C ILE A 28 19.58 0.30 7.07
N LYS A 29 19.62 1.33 7.95
CA LYS A 29 20.35 2.58 7.71
C LYS A 29 21.86 2.40 7.63
N ALA A 30 22.41 1.36 8.24
CA ALA A 30 23.84 1.00 8.13
C ALA A 30 24.16 0.18 6.86
N GLY A 31 23.21 -0.02 5.93
CA GLY A 31 23.42 -0.78 4.69
C GLY A 31 23.60 -2.29 4.88
N GLN A 32 23.21 -2.85 6.05
CA GLN A 32 23.39 -4.26 6.35
C GLN A 32 22.36 -5.15 5.64
N VAL A 33 21.24 -4.58 5.17
CA VAL A 33 20.22 -5.28 4.38
C VAL A 33 20.53 -5.08 2.90
N SER A 34 21.52 -5.81 2.41
CA SER A 34 22.03 -5.68 1.06
C SER A 34 22.32 -7.05 0.45
N ASP A 35 22.07 -7.23 -0.83
CA ASP A 35 22.50 -8.40 -1.56
C ASP A 35 24.03 -8.45 -1.62
N VAL A 36 24.62 -9.62 -1.36
CA VAL A 36 26.07 -9.81 -1.25
C VAL A 36 26.84 -9.35 -2.50
N TYR A 37 26.19 -9.37 -3.66
CA TYR A 37 26.87 -8.95 -4.89
C TYR A 37 27.16 -7.45 -4.93
N PHE A 38 26.38 -6.60 -4.24
CA PHE A 38 26.69 -5.17 -4.08
C PHE A 38 27.94 -4.97 -3.23
N GLN A 39 28.03 -5.67 -2.10
CA GLN A 39 29.21 -5.61 -1.23
C GLN A 39 30.48 -6.07 -1.99
N ARG A 40 30.39 -7.16 -2.76
CA ARG A 40 31.49 -7.65 -3.60
C ARG A 40 31.85 -6.65 -4.70
N THR A 41 30.86 -6.04 -5.34
CA THR A 41 31.06 -5.00 -6.35
C THR A 41 31.80 -3.81 -5.77
N ILE A 42 31.37 -3.29 -4.63
CA ILE A 42 32.04 -2.18 -3.94
C ILE A 42 33.49 -2.54 -3.58
N GLN A 43 33.72 -3.75 -3.06
CA GLN A 43 35.06 -4.24 -2.74
C GLN A 43 35.99 -4.28 -3.98
N ILE A 44 35.48 -4.78 -5.10
CA ILE A 44 36.21 -4.84 -6.37
C ILE A 44 36.54 -3.44 -6.89
N LEU A 45 35.52 -2.54 -6.92
CA LEU A 45 35.70 -1.18 -7.42
C LEU A 45 36.72 -0.39 -6.58
N LYS A 46 36.63 -0.49 -5.24
CA LYS A 46 37.58 0.12 -4.31
C LYS A 46 39.01 -0.44 -4.52
N ALA A 47 39.16 -1.76 -4.67
CA ALA A 47 40.47 -2.40 -4.90
C ALA A 47 41.10 -2.01 -6.25
N LYS A 48 40.29 -1.64 -7.24
CA LYS A 48 40.73 -1.20 -8.57
C LYS A 48 40.83 0.32 -8.73
N GLY A 49 40.53 1.08 -7.68
CA GLY A 49 40.52 2.54 -7.73
C GLY A 49 39.45 3.10 -8.66
N ILE A 50 38.38 2.35 -8.91
CA ILE A 50 37.26 2.80 -9.76
C ILE A 50 36.22 3.49 -8.88
N ASN A 51 36.07 4.80 -9.07
CA ASN A 51 35.18 5.65 -8.28
C ASN A 51 34.39 6.58 -9.20
N LYS A 52 33.34 6.07 -9.82
CA LYS A 52 32.56 6.81 -10.83
C LYS A 52 31.27 7.37 -10.24
N ARG A 53 30.92 8.59 -10.62
CA ARG A 53 29.62 9.19 -10.41
C ARG A 53 28.63 8.57 -11.38
N VAL A 54 27.49 8.12 -10.91
CA VAL A 54 26.42 7.52 -11.72
C VAL A 54 25.09 8.20 -11.42
N LYS A 55 24.23 8.21 -12.43
CA LYS A 55 22.82 8.53 -12.28
C LYS A 55 22.01 7.27 -12.61
N ALA A 56 21.19 6.85 -11.67
CA ALA A 56 20.34 5.67 -11.81
C ALA A 56 18.87 6.03 -11.60
N GLU A 57 17.96 5.31 -12.28
CA GLU A 57 16.54 5.50 -12.16
C GLU A 57 15.84 4.24 -11.62
N ILE A 58 14.84 4.43 -10.77
CA ILE A 58 13.93 3.39 -10.31
C ILE A 58 12.63 3.50 -11.10
N ARG A 59 12.19 2.39 -11.71
CA ARG A 59 10.96 2.33 -12.49
C ARG A 59 10.35 0.94 -12.52
N LEU A 60 9.05 0.89 -12.72
CA LEU A 60 8.30 -0.35 -12.94
C LEU A 60 8.40 -0.78 -14.41
N LYS A 61 8.57 -2.09 -14.67
CA LYS A 61 8.53 -2.63 -16.03
C LYS A 61 7.09 -2.93 -16.48
N SER A 62 6.32 -3.56 -15.62
CA SER A 62 4.92 -3.94 -15.87
C SER A 62 4.21 -4.13 -14.54
N PHE A 63 2.91 -3.94 -14.53
CA PHE A 63 2.09 -4.30 -13.37
C PHE A 63 2.01 -5.82 -13.18
N PRO A 64 1.79 -6.28 -11.93
CA PRO A 64 1.72 -7.71 -11.62
C PRO A 64 0.45 -8.38 -12.17
N GLN A 65 -0.60 -7.61 -12.45
CA GLN A 65 -1.86 -8.07 -12.99
C GLN A 65 -2.20 -7.30 -14.26
N ALA A 66 -2.77 -7.98 -15.26
CA ALA A 66 -2.99 -7.41 -16.59
C ALA A 66 -4.05 -6.30 -16.62
N ASP A 67 -4.97 -6.30 -15.67
CA ASP A 67 -6.02 -5.29 -15.50
C ASP A 67 -5.62 -4.09 -14.65
N TRP A 68 -4.40 -4.09 -14.11
CA TRP A 68 -3.87 -2.92 -13.42
C TRP A 68 -3.37 -1.90 -14.44
N SER A 69 -4.01 -0.74 -14.48
CA SER A 69 -3.67 0.35 -15.41
C SER A 69 -2.84 1.46 -14.79
N PHE A 70 -2.69 1.49 -13.46
CA PHE A 70 -1.96 2.49 -12.71
C PHE A 70 -1.35 1.89 -11.43
N GLY A 71 -0.33 2.57 -10.89
CA GLY A 71 0.22 2.37 -9.56
C GLY A 71 0.14 3.64 -8.72
N ILE A 72 0.09 3.49 -7.42
CA ILE A 72 0.24 4.57 -6.44
C ILE A 72 1.64 4.46 -5.85
N LEU A 73 2.45 5.48 -5.99
CA LEU A 73 3.79 5.52 -5.41
C LEU A 73 3.70 5.72 -3.89
N ALA A 74 4.34 4.84 -3.13
CA ALA A 74 4.43 4.94 -1.68
C ALA A 74 5.79 4.47 -1.18
N GLY A 75 6.14 4.83 0.08
CA GLY A 75 7.45 4.52 0.68
C GLY A 75 8.52 5.58 0.41
N ILE A 76 8.15 6.76 -0.09
CA ILE A 76 9.11 7.85 -0.37
C ILE A 76 9.69 8.44 0.92
N GLU A 77 8.89 8.54 1.98
CA GLU A 77 9.35 9.00 3.29
C GLU A 77 10.47 8.09 3.85
N GLU A 78 10.26 6.78 3.83
CA GLU A 78 11.25 5.79 4.27
C GLU A 78 12.48 5.77 3.33
N ALA A 79 12.27 5.91 2.03
CA ALA A 79 13.36 6.00 1.05
C ALA A 79 14.22 7.25 1.27
N ALA A 80 13.62 8.39 1.56
CA ALA A 80 14.33 9.62 1.89
C ALA A 80 15.15 9.45 3.19
N ALA A 81 14.54 8.90 4.24
CA ALA A 81 15.20 8.62 5.51
C ALA A 81 16.36 7.62 5.38
N LEU A 82 16.27 6.66 4.45
CA LEU A 82 17.32 5.69 4.17
C LEU A 82 18.57 6.35 3.58
N VAL A 83 18.39 7.30 2.67
CA VAL A 83 19.51 7.92 1.94
C VAL A 83 19.99 9.23 2.58
N GLU A 84 19.30 9.72 3.61
CA GLU A 84 19.73 10.89 4.35
C GLU A 84 21.12 10.69 4.98
N GLY A 85 22.00 11.68 4.80
CA GLY A 85 23.39 11.61 5.25
C GLY A 85 24.34 10.95 4.25
N LEU A 86 23.83 10.26 3.21
CA LEU A 86 24.68 9.76 2.12
C LEU A 86 25.03 10.90 1.15
N PRO A 87 26.23 10.91 0.56
CA PRO A 87 26.65 11.96 -0.38
C PRO A 87 26.00 11.75 -1.77
N VAL A 88 24.68 11.87 -1.83
CA VAL A 88 23.87 11.67 -3.03
C VAL A 88 22.88 12.80 -3.23
N ASP A 89 22.43 12.97 -4.46
CA ASP A 89 21.29 13.77 -4.85
C ASP A 89 20.16 12.83 -5.31
N VAL A 90 18.92 13.09 -4.87
CA VAL A 90 17.75 12.28 -5.21
C VAL A 90 16.62 13.17 -5.70
N TRP A 91 16.04 12.79 -6.83
CA TRP A 91 14.78 13.33 -7.34
C TRP A 91 13.72 12.23 -7.28
N ALA A 92 12.53 12.57 -6.85
CA ALA A 92 11.42 11.61 -6.79
C ALA A 92 10.10 12.30 -7.13
N MET A 93 9.14 11.49 -7.60
CA MET A 93 7.74 11.89 -7.59
C MET A 93 7.27 12.07 -6.14
N ASP A 94 6.25 12.89 -5.93
CA ASP A 94 5.60 13.01 -4.64
C ASP A 94 4.96 11.67 -4.24
N GLU A 95 5.01 11.29 -2.97
CA GLU A 95 4.30 10.12 -2.47
C GLU A 95 2.81 10.27 -2.74
N GLY A 96 2.11 9.21 -3.09
CA GLY A 96 0.72 9.24 -3.55
C GLY A 96 0.55 9.54 -5.05
N THR A 97 1.61 9.84 -5.80
CA THR A 97 1.51 10.09 -7.24
C THR A 97 1.10 8.84 -8.00
N ILE A 98 0.12 8.99 -8.90
CA ILE A 98 -0.24 7.96 -9.87
C ILE A 98 0.84 7.87 -10.95
N PHE A 99 1.28 6.64 -11.22
CA PHE A 99 2.30 6.38 -12.25
C PHE A 99 1.97 5.14 -13.08
N GLY A 100 2.62 5.04 -14.25
CA GLY A 100 2.54 3.93 -15.18
C GLY A 100 3.86 3.17 -15.37
N PRO A 101 3.84 2.06 -16.13
CA PRO A 101 5.06 1.33 -16.48
C PRO A 101 6.05 2.21 -17.24
N HIS A 102 7.35 1.95 -17.03
CA HIS A 102 8.47 2.65 -17.66
C HIS A 102 8.63 4.14 -17.28
N GLU A 103 7.86 4.64 -16.35
CA GLU A 103 8.03 5.97 -15.77
C GLU A 103 9.02 5.91 -14.61
N PRO A 104 10.14 6.66 -14.64
CA PRO A 104 10.99 6.80 -13.47
C PRO A 104 10.24 7.44 -12.31
N VAL A 105 10.19 6.77 -11.16
CA VAL A 105 9.55 7.29 -9.94
C VAL A 105 10.55 7.90 -8.97
N LEU A 106 11.82 7.49 -9.07
CA LEU A 106 12.94 8.02 -8.31
C LEU A 106 14.21 7.97 -9.14
N VAL A 107 15.04 8.99 -9.02
CA VAL A 107 16.38 9.08 -9.62
C VAL A 107 17.37 9.36 -8.51
N ILE A 108 18.47 8.61 -8.44
CA ILE A 108 19.57 8.81 -7.51
C ILE A 108 20.86 9.11 -8.29
N GLU A 109 21.60 10.12 -7.86
CA GLU A 109 22.88 10.49 -8.44
C GLU A 109 23.94 10.62 -7.35
N GLY A 110 25.07 9.99 -7.55
CA GLY A 110 26.19 10.03 -6.60
C GLY A 110 27.31 9.09 -7.02
N THR A 111 28.40 9.08 -6.25
CA THR A 111 29.49 8.14 -6.44
C THR A 111 29.04 6.72 -6.10
N TYR A 112 29.02 5.80 -7.06
CA TYR A 112 28.37 4.49 -6.96
C TYR A 112 28.76 3.69 -5.72
N VAL A 113 30.05 3.66 -5.37
CA VAL A 113 30.55 2.90 -4.21
C VAL A 113 30.10 3.46 -2.85
N GLN A 114 29.45 4.62 -2.81
CA GLN A 114 28.98 5.25 -1.59
C GLN A 114 27.51 4.95 -1.29
N TRP A 115 26.75 4.40 -2.25
CA TRP A 115 25.34 4.14 -2.06
C TRP A 115 24.83 2.81 -2.62
N ALA A 116 25.66 2.09 -3.41
CA ALA A 116 25.22 0.86 -4.09
C ALA A 116 24.70 -0.24 -3.13
N GLU A 117 25.19 -0.31 -1.91
CA GLU A 117 24.73 -1.29 -0.91
C GLU A 117 23.31 -1.03 -0.41
N TYR A 118 22.76 0.15 -0.66
CA TYR A 118 21.40 0.52 -0.26
C TYR A 118 20.34 0.18 -1.32
N GLU A 119 20.74 -0.28 -2.52
CA GLU A 119 19.79 -0.59 -3.60
C GLU A 119 18.73 -1.61 -3.17
N THR A 120 19.14 -2.69 -2.49
CA THR A 120 18.20 -3.73 -2.03
C THR A 120 17.14 -3.16 -1.08
N ALA A 121 17.56 -2.39 -0.08
CA ALA A 121 16.65 -1.77 0.87
C ALA A 121 15.75 -0.71 0.21
N LEU A 122 16.33 0.16 -0.62
CA LEU A 122 15.60 1.20 -1.34
C LEU A 122 14.49 0.64 -2.24
N LEU A 123 14.80 -0.42 -3.00
CA LEU A 123 13.79 -1.11 -3.80
C LEU A 123 12.72 -1.78 -2.94
N GLY A 124 13.11 -2.45 -1.85
CA GLY A 124 12.19 -3.12 -0.94
C GLY A 124 11.15 -2.18 -0.34
N LEU A 125 11.57 -1.02 0.14
CA LEU A 125 10.70 0.03 0.69
C LEU A 125 9.64 0.48 -0.33
N LEU A 126 10.06 0.78 -1.57
CA LEU A 126 9.16 1.25 -2.61
C LEU A 126 8.24 0.15 -3.16
N CYS A 127 8.78 -1.07 -3.40
CA CYS A 127 8.04 -2.17 -4.00
C CYS A 127 6.84 -2.59 -3.18
N GLN A 128 7.02 -2.78 -1.88
CA GLN A 128 5.96 -3.27 -0.98
C GLN A 128 4.95 -2.18 -0.67
N ALA A 129 5.41 -0.99 -0.29
CA ALA A 129 4.54 0.13 0.02
C ALA A 129 3.64 0.51 -1.16
N SER A 130 4.21 0.62 -2.37
CA SER A 130 3.45 0.95 -3.58
C SER A 130 2.46 -0.15 -3.98
N GLY A 131 2.79 -1.42 -3.77
CA GLY A 131 1.88 -2.54 -3.99
C GLY A 131 0.63 -2.43 -3.12
N ILE A 132 0.83 -2.20 -1.82
CA ILE A 132 -0.23 -2.05 -0.82
C ILE A 132 -1.09 -0.82 -1.14
N ALA A 133 -0.47 0.35 -1.34
CA ALA A 133 -1.19 1.58 -1.65
C ALA A 133 -2.01 1.47 -2.94
N THR A 134 -1.46 0.83 -3.98
CA THR A 134 -2.17 0.58 -5.24
C THR A 134 -3.39 -0.30 -5.05
N LYS A 135 -3.25 -1.42 -4.31
CA LYS A 135 -4.38 -2.32 -4.05
C LYS A 135 -5.48 -1.65 -3.22
N ALA A 136 -5.08 -0.89 -2.21
CA ALA A 136 -6.00 -0.09 -1.39
C ALA A 136 -6.76 0.94 -2.25
N ALA A 137 -6.05 1.65 -3.14
CA ALA A 137 -6.65 2.62 -4.05
C ALA A 137 -7.65 1.97 -5.02
N ARG A 138 -7.36 0.77 -5.53
CA ARG A 138 -8.30 0.00 -6.35
C ARG A 138 -9.55 -0.39 -5.57
N CYS A 139 -9.39 -0.91 -4.33
CA CYS A 139 -10.53 -1.23 -3.46
C CYS A 139 -11.36 0.02 -3.15
N LYS A 140 -10.73 1.13 -2.79
CA LYS A 140 -11.44 2.39 -2.50
C LYS A 140 -12.14 2.95 -3.74
N ARG A 141 -11.52 2.92 -4.90
CA ARG A 141 -12.13 3.34 -6.15
C ARG A 141 -13.34 2.47 -6.52
N ALA A 142 -13.24 1.17 -6.31
CA ALA A 142 -14.36 0.23 -6.51
C ALA A 142 -15.53 0.54 -5.56
N ALA A 143 -15.22 0.85 -4.29
CA ALA A 143 -16.24 1.13 -3.27
C ALA A 143 -16.95 2.49 -3.46
N GLY A 144 -16.38 3.43 -4.21
CA GLY A 144 -16.90 4.78 -4.34
C GLY A 144 -16.93 5.50 -2.99
N ASP A 145 -18.09 6.03 -2.61
CA ASP A 145 -18.26 6.77 -1.35
C ASP A 145 -18.33 5.87 -0.10
N ARG A 146 -18.41 4.55 -0.29
CA ARG A 146 -18.48 3.58 0.81
C ARG A 146 -17.16 3.49 1.55
N ALA A 147 -17.26 3.27 2.87
CA ALA A 147 -16.06 3.10 3.70
C ALA A 147 -15.31 1.81 3.36
N VAL A 148 -13.97 1.92 3.28
CA VAL A 148 -13.05 0.78 3.16
C VAL A 148 -12.09 0.81 4.33
N ILE A 149 -12.13 -0.21 5.19
CA ILE A 149 -11.27 -0.32 6.36
C ILE A 149 -10.24 -1.41 6.15
N SER A 150 -8.97 -1.12 6.44
CA SER A 150 -7.91 -2.12 6.37
C SER A 150 -7.97 -3.07 7.59
N PHE A 151 -8.15 -4.36 7.35
CA PHE A 151 -8.25 -5.42 8.38
C PHE A 151 -7.19 -6.51 8.23
N GLY A 152 -6.16 -6.30 7.40
CA GLY A 152 -5.28 -7.37 6.92
C GLY A 152 -4.00 -7.57 7.70
N ALA A 153 -3.60 -6.68 8.58
CA ALA A 153 -2.30 -6.69 9.24
C ALA A 153 -1.97 -8.01 9.96
N ARG A 154 -2.96 -8.68 10.55
CA ARG A 154 -2.80 -9.99 11.22
C ARG A 154 -2.34 -11.14 10.30
N ARG A 155 -2.31 -10.92 8.99
CA ARG A 155 -1.85 -11.91 7.98
C ARG A 155 -0.36 -11.79 7.67
N MET A 156 0.29 -10.76 8.22
CA MET A 156 1.70 -10.46 7.98
C MET A 156 2.47 -10.42 9.30
N HIS A 157 3.80 -10.41 9.19
CA HIS A 157 4.64 -10.28 10.39
C HIS A 157 4.31 -8.98 11.13
N PRO A 158 4.17 -8.99 12.48
CA PRO A 158 3.72 -7.81 13.24
C PRO A 158 4.62 -6.59 13.09
N ALA A 159 5.91 -6.76 12.79
CA ALA A 159 6.81 -5.64 12.51
C ALA A 159 6.43 -4.86 11.23
N LEU A 160 5.69 -5.50 10.31
CA LEU A 160 5.24 -4.87 9.05
C LEU A 160 3.82 -4.27 9.16
N ALA A 161 3.07 -4.62 10.20
CA ALA A 161 1.68 -4.22 10.34
C ALA A 161 1.46 -2.69 10.28
N PRO A 162 2.28 -1.85 10.96
CA PRO A 162 2.13 -0.40 10.88
C PRO A 162 2.36 0.15 9.47
N MET A 163 3.41 -0.31 8.79
CA MET A 163 3.74 0.09 7.41
C MET A 163 2.63 -0.32 6.44
N ILE A 164 2.09 -1.53 6.56
CA ILE A 164 1.00 -2.04 5.72
C ILE A 164 -0.22 -1.13 5.85
N GLU A 165 -0.67 -0.85 7.05
CA GLU A 165 -1.89 -0.06 7.25
C GLU A 165 -1.70 1.43 6.96
N ARG A 166 -0.49 2.01 7.23
CA ARG A 166 -0.17 3.36 6.77
C ARG A 166 -0.31 3.47 5.25
N ASN A 167 0.26 2.53 4.51
CA ASN A 167 0.19 2.58 3.05
C ASN A 167 -1.19 2.22 2.50
N ALA A 168 -1.97 1.40 3.20
CA ALA A 168 -3.38 1.20 2.89
C ALA A 168 -4.20 2.49 3.08
N PHE A 169 -3.93 3.25 4.14
CA PHE A 169 -4.56 4.55 4.39
C PHE A 169 -4.16 5.57 3.32
N VAL A 170 -2.88 5.72 3.01
CA VAL A 170 -2.39 6.57 1.91
C VAL A 170 -3.08 6.18 0.58
N GLY A 171 -3.25 4.89 0.31
CA GLY A 171 -3.96 4.38 -0.86
C GLY A 171 -5.47 4.66 -0.87
N GLY A 172 -6.03 5.25 0.21
CA GLY A 172 -7.42 5.71 0.23
C GLY A 172 -8.34 5.00 1.22
N CYS A 173 -7.86 3.99 1.98
CA CYS A 173 -8.68 3.40 3.06
C CYS A 173 -9.14 4.47 4.04
N ASP A 174 -10.38 4.32 4.57
CA ASP A 174 -11.01 5.27 5.47
C ASP A 174 -10.60 5.05 6.94
N GLY A 175 -9.97 3.92 7.24
CA GLY A 175 -9.48 3.60 8.57
C GLY A 175 -8.57 2.37 8.58
N VAL A 176 -7.89 2.19 9.71
CA VAL A 176 -6.95 1.11 10.00
C VAL A 176 -7.30 0.45 11.33
N ALA A 177 -7.00 -0.84 11.48
CA ALA A 177 -7.41 -1.61 12.65
C ALA A 177 -6.31 -1.74 13.72
N VAL A 178 -5.05 -1.63 13.34
CA VAL A 178 -3.92 -1.78 14.26
C VAL A 178 -3.64 -0.48 14.99
N THR A 179 -3.63 -0.53 16.33
CA THR A 179 -3.41 0.64 17.19
C THR A 179 -2.11 1.37 16.85
N LYS A 180 -1.02 0.64 16.63
CA LYS A 180 0.27 1.27 16.26
C LYS A 180 0.25 1.95 14.89
N ALA A 181 -0.51 1.43 13.94
CA ALA A 181 -0.72 2.07 12.64
C ALA A 181 -1.55 3.36 12.78
N ALA A 182 -2.58 3.32 13.64
CA ALA A 182 -3.43 4.47 13.92
C ALA A 182 -2.62 5.65 14.51
N GLU A 183 -1.66 5.35 15.39
CA GLU A 183 -0.71 6.36 15.88
C GLU A 183 0.08 7.03 14.76
N LEU A 184 0.58 6.25 13.78
CA LEU A 184 1.39 6.75 12.66
C LEU A 184 0.60 7.63 11.68
N ILE A 185 -0.72 7.46 11.61
CA ILE A 185 -1.60 8.27 10.76
C ILE A 185 -2.37 9.33 11.55
N GLU A 186 -2.09 9.46 12.84
CA GLU A 186 -2.75 10.41 13.76
C GLU A 186 -4.29 10.29 13.72
N ALA A 187 -4.78 9.03 13.83
CA ALA A 187 -6.21 8.71 13.79
C ALA A 187 -6.59 7.69 14.85
N ASP A 188 -7.89 7.59 15.14
CA ASP A 188 -8.42 6.52 15.98
C ASP A 188 -8.45 5.19 15.23
N PRO A 189 -8.05 4.08 15.86
CA PRO A 189 -8.16 2.77 15.25
C PRO A 189 -9.64 2.40 15.04
N THR A 190 -9.92 1.79 13.89
CA THR A 190 -11.27 1.39 13.51
C THR A 190 -11.42 -0.12 13.61
N GLY A 191 -12.39 -0.57 14.37
CA GLY A 191 -12.68 -1.99 14.56
C GLY A 191 -14.13 -2.24 14.95
N THR A 192 -14.50 -3.51 14.95
CA THR A 192 -15.80 -4.01 15.43
C THR A 192 -15.58 -5.05 16.51
N ILE A 193 -16.59 -5.83 16.85
CA ILE A 193 -16.45 -6.98 17.77
C ILE A 193 -15.88 -8.19 17.01
N PRO A 194 -15.03 -9.02 17.65
CA PRO A 194 -14.58 -10.29 17.09
C PRO A 194 -15.56 -11.43 17.43
N HIS A 195 -15.57 -12.52 16.65
CA HIS A 195 -16.30 -13.76 16.96
C HIS A 195 -16.00 -14.27 18.38
N ALA A 196 -14.75 -14.11 18.86
CA ALA A 196 -14.35 -14.54 20.19
C ALA A 196 -15.19 -13.87 21.30
N LEU A 197 -15.55 -12.60 21.17
CA LEU A 197 -16.41 -11.94 22.16
C LEU A 197 -17.79 -12.60 22.21
N VAL A 198 -18.40 -12.82 21.05
CA VAL A 198 -19.69 -13.50 20.94
C VAL A 198 -19.65 -14.90 21.54
N LEU A 199 -18.59 -15.67 21.25
CA LEU A 199 -18.39 -17.02 21.78
C LEU A 199 -18.20 -17.02 23.30
N MET A 200 -17.54 -16.04 23.89
CA MET A 200 -17.36 -15.95 25.35
C MET A 200 -18.68 -15.65 26.07
N PHE A 201 -19.57 -14.90 25.47
CA PHE A 201 -20.92 -14.67 26.02
C PHE A 201 -21.90 -15.78 25.68
N GLY A 202 -21.66 -16.54 24.60
CA GLY A 202 -22.56 -17.59 24.11
C GLY A 202 -23.82 -17.02 23.39
N ASP A 203 -23.95 -15.70 23.31
CA ASP A 203 -25.03 -14.98 22.64
C ASP A 203 -24.56 -13.65 22.08
N THR A 204 -24.99 -13.30 20.86
CA THR A 204 -24.59 -12.06 20.18
C THR A 204 -25.21 -10.82 20.82
N VAL A 205 -26.47 -10.90 21.24
CA VAL A 205 -27.18 -9.77 21.86
C VAL A 205 -26.56 -9.43 23.21
N ASP A 206 -26.23 -10.46 24.02
CA ASP A 206 -25.61 -10.23 25.33
C ASP A 206 -24.18 -9.66 25.17
N ALA A 207 -23.42 -10.14 24.19
CA ALA A 207 -22.10 -9.57 23.86
C ALA A 207 -22.21 -8.08 23.44
N LEU A 208 -23.23 -7.72 22.66
CA LEU A 208 -23.45 -6.33 22.22
C LEU A 208 -23.94 -5.42 23.33
N LYS A 209 -24.81 -5.91 24.22
CA LYS A 209 -25.22 -5.18 25.42
C LYS A 209 -24.01 -4.88 26.31
N ALA A 210 -23.18 -5.88 26.58
CA ALA A 210 -21.95 -5.68 27.33
C ALA A 210 -20.98 -4.69 26.66
N PHE A 211 -20.86 -4.75 25.31
CA PHE A 211 -20.10 -3.76 24.56
C PHE A 211 -20.67 -2.36 24.73
N ASN A 212 -21.98 -2.23 24.69
CA ASN A 212 -22.66 -0.95 24.88
C ASN A 212 -22.45 -0.34 26.28
N ASP A 213 -22.42 -1.20 27.30
CA ASP A 213 -22.25 -0.80 28.70
C ASP A 213 -20.81 -0.36 29.04
N VAL A 214 -19.81 -0.93 28.34
CA VAL A 214 -18.39 -0.77 28.70
C VAL A 214 -17.63 0.15 27.75
N ILE A 215 -17.95 0.14 26.46
CA ILE A 215 -17.20 0.85 25.44
C ILE A 215 -17.74 2.26 25.22
N ASP A 216 -16.82 3.23 25.05
CA ASP A 216 -17.14 4.65 24.84
C ASP A 216 -18.31 4.79 23.83
N PRO A 217 -19.36 5.56 24.14
CA PRO A 217 -20.49 5.81 23.24
C PRO A 217 -20.12 6.36 21.85
N LYS A 218 -18.97 7.00 21.71
CA LYS A 218 -18.46 7.46 20.40
C LYS A 218 -18.12 6.31 19.44
N VAL A 219 -17.81 5.12 19.96
CA VAL A 219 -17.53 3.95 19.14
C VAL A 219 -18.84 3.39 18.60
N ARG A 220 -18.96 3.29 17.28
CA ARG A 220 -20.18 2.81 16.63
C ARG A 220 -20.47 1.35 16.99
N ARG A 221 -21.74 1.03 17.25
CA ARG A 221 -22.21 -0.31 17.58
C ARG A 221 -22.39 -1.10 16.28
N VAL A 222 -21.45 -1.99 16.00
CA VAL A 222 -21.46 -2.85 14.82
C VAL A 222 -21.56 -4.32 15.27
N ALA A 223 -22.68 -4.95 14.95
CA ALA A 223 -22.94 -6.35 15.29
C ALA A 223 -22.33 -7.30 14.29
N LEU A 224 -21.58 -8.31 14.75
CA LEU A 224 -21.07 -9.41 13.94
C LEU A 224 -22.11 -10.54 13.97
N ILE A 225 -22.75 -10.82 12.83
CA ILE A 225 -23.99 -11.62 12.81
C ILE A 225 -23.84 -13.04 12.27
N ASP A 226 -22.61 -13.46 11.92
CA ASP A 226 -22.32 -14.77 11.32
C ASP A 226 -21.64 -15.76 12.30
N THR A 227 -21.75 -15.53 13.64
CA THR A 227 -21.03 -16.33 14.63
C THR A 227 -21.76 -17.61 15.05
N LEU A 228 -23.01 -17.51 15.45
CA LEU A 228 -23.76 -18.61 16.09
C LEU A 228 -24.97 -19.09 15.30
N GLN A 229 -25.62 -18.18 14.58
CA GLN A 229 -26.86 -18.44 13.86
C GLN A 229 -26.77 -18.01 12.40
N ASP A 230 -27.85 -18.23 11.66
CA ASP A 230 -28.05 -17.70 10.33
C ASP A 230 -28.09 -16.19 10.35
N GLU A 231 -27.44 -15.55 9.38
CA GLU A 231 -27.20 -14.09 9.32
C GLU A 231 -28.49 -13.28 9.32
N LYS A 232 -29.53 -13.77 8.66
CA LYS A 232 -30.84 -13.13 8.60
C LYS A 232 -31.50 -13.06 9.98
N PHE A 233 -31.58 -14.18 10.67
CA PHE A 233 -32.21 -14.25 11.99
C PHE A 233 -31.40 -13.49 13.04
N GLU A 234 -30.09 -13.54 12.95
CA GLU A 234 -29.24 -12.81 13.87
C GLU A 234 -29.30 -11.31 13.64
N ALA A 235 -29.41 -10.84 12.38
CA ALA A 235 -29.63 -9.43 12.06
C ALA A 235 -30.93 -8.90 12.68
N ILE A 236 -32.04 -9.67 12.60
CA ILE A 236 -33.31 -9.31 13.19
C ILE A 236 -33.17 -9.21 14.72
N ARG A 237 -32.60 -10.22 15.37
CA ARG A 237 -32.43 -10.27 16.84
C ARG A 237 -31.63 -9.07 17.36
N VAL A 238 -30.50 -8.75 16.74
CA VAL A 238 -29.65 -7.65 17.20
C VAL A 238 -30.30 -6.28 16.91
N ALA A 239 -31.03 -6.15 15.81
CA ALA A 239 -31.74 -4.91 15.48
C ALA A 239 -32.89 -4.66 16.46
N GLU A 240 -33.68 -5.67 16.81
CA GLU A 240 -34.73 -5.57 17.82
C GLU A 240 -34.19 -5.28 19.23
N ALA A 241 -33.03 -5.84 19.58
CA ALA A 241 -32.42 -5.67 20.89
C ALA A 241 -31.78 -4.28 21.11
N LEU A 242 -31.13 -3.72 20.09
CA LEU A 242 -30.40 -2.45 20.19
C LEU A 242 -31.17 -1.27 19.59
N GLY A 243 -32.13 -1.52 18.70
CA GLY A 243 -32.95 -0.48 18.08
C GLY A 243 -32.10 0.58 17.39
N LYS A 244 -32.28 1.85 17.79
CA LYS A 244 -31.58 2.99 17.20
C LYS A 244 -30.08 3.08 17.52
N ASP A 245 -29.62 2.34 18.54
CA ASP A 245 -28.20 2.32 18.91
C ASP A 245 -27.38 1.43 17.98
N LEU A 246 -28.02 0.51 17.25
CA LEU A 246 -27.34 -0.32 16.25
C LEU A 246 -26.98 0.51 15.02
N TYR A 247 -25.70 0.74 14.82
CA TYR A 247 -25.21 1.45 13.64
C TYR A 247 -25.16 0.56 12.39
N ALA A 248 -24.64 -0.69 12.55
CA ALA A 248 -24.46 -1.59 11.43
C ALA A 248 -24.49 -3.07 11.87
N VAL A 249 -24.81 -3.93 10.91
CA VAL A 249 -24.50 -5.36 10.97
C VAL A 249 -23.29 -5.65 10.08
N ARG A 250 -22.42 -6.57 10.51
CA ARG A 250 -21.26 -7.03 9.75
C ARG A 250 -21.37 -8.52 9.46
N LEU A 251 -21.21 -8.86 8.18
CA LEU A 251 -21.09 -10.22 7.71
C LEU A 251 -19.62 -10.53 7.40
N ASP A 252 -19.07 -11.59 8.02
CA ASP A 252 -17.72 -12.12 7.79
C ASP A 252 -17.78 -13.58 7.34
N THR A 253 -18.93 -13.99 6.82
CA THR A 253 -19.29 -15.36 6.47
C THR A 253 -18.19 -16.03 5.64
N PRO A 254 -17.60 -17.14 6.13
CA PRO A 254 -16.50 -17.80 5.44
C PRO A 254 -16.96 -18.40 4.11
N SER A 255 -16.07 -18.43 3.12
CA SER A 255 -16.35 -18.93 1.76
C SER A 255 -16.93 -20.36 1.75
N SER A 256 -16.54 -21.21 2.72
CA SER A 256 -17.05 -22.56 2.85
C SER A 256 -18.55 -22.66 3.22
N ARG A 257 -19.16 -21.56 3.68
CA ARG A 257 -20.58 -21.47 4.07
C ARG A 257 -21.35 -20.38 3.33
N ARG A 258 -20.64 -19.54 2.60
CA ARG A 258 -21.19 -18.32 2.02
C ARG A 258 -22.22 -18.55 0.92
N GLY A 259 -22.09 -19.59 0.11
CA GLY A 259 -22.95 -19.75 -1.07
C GLY A 259 -22.98 -18.49 -1.95
N ASP A 260 -24.17 -18.02 -2.31
CA ASP A 260 -24.34 -16.73 -2.98
C ASP A 260 -24.43 -15.60 -1.95
N PHE A 261 -23.29 -14.96 -1.70
CA PHE A 261 -23.17 -13.92 -0.68
C PHE A 261 -24.02 -12.68 -0.97
N PHE A 262 -24.22 -12.38 -2.24
CA PHE A 262 -25.11 -11.29 -2.65
C PHE A 262 -26.54 -11.55 -2.19
N ARG A 263 -27.05 -12.78 -2.36
CA ARG A 263 -28.39 -13.16 -1.93
C ARG A 263 -28.57 -13.16 -0.41
N ILE A 264 -27.58 -13.60 0.33
CA ILE A 264 -27.62 -13.52 1.80
C ILE A 264 -27.73 -12.05 2.25
N ILE A 265 -26.94 -11.16 1.68
CA ILE A 265 -26.99 -9.72 2.02
C ILE A 265 -28.32 -9.12 1.61
N GLU A 266 -28.86 -9.48 0.44
CA GLU A 266 -30.17 -9.03 -0.04
C GLU A 266 -31.31 -9.44 0.93
N GLU A 267 -31.28 -10.68 1.42
CA GLU A 267 -32.23 -11.13 2.45
C GLU A 267 -32.09 -10.34 3.75
N VAL A 268 -30.88 -10.17 4.26
CA VAL A 268 -30.61 -9.38 5.48
C VAL A 268 -31.15 -7.94 5.31
N ARG A 269 -30.89 -7.29 4.18
CA ARG A 269 -31.39 -5.95 3.92
C ARG A 269 -32.91 -5.89 3.91
N TRP A 270 -33.55 -6.82 3.19
CA TRP A 270 -34.99 -6.92 3.13
C TRP A 270 -35.63 -7.07 4.50
N GLU A 271 -35.11 -7.99 5.34
CA GLU A 271 -35.67 -8.28 6.65
C GLU A 271 -35.50 -7.13 7.64
N LEU A 272 -34.43 -6.37 7.53
CA LEU A 272 -34.23 -5.15 8.29
C LEU A 272 -35.21 -4.05 7.85
N ASP A 273 -35.39 -3.84 6.54
CA ASP A 273 -36.26 -2.79 6.01
C ASP A 273 -37.74 -2.99 6.36
N ILE A 274 -38.28 -4.20 6.19
CA ILE A 274 -39.69 -4.49 6.51
C ILE A 274 -40.02 -4.36 8.00
N ARG A 275 -38.99 -4.25 8.87
CA ARG A 275 -39.12 -4.08 10.33
C ARG A 275 -38.80 -2.67 10.80
N GLY A 276 -38.57 -1.72 9.87
CA GLY A 276 -38.30 -0.32 10.20
C GLY A 276 -36.83 -0.05 10.63
N PHE A 277 -35.87 -0.92 10.22
CA PHE A 277 -34.45 -0.78 10.50
C PHE A 277 -33.64 -0.36 9.27
N GLU A 278 -34.21 0.47 8.39
CA GLU A 278 -33.55 0.98 7.16
C GLU A 278 -32.29 1.79 7.48
N HIS A 279 -32.21 2.34 8.71
CA HIS A 279 -31.05 3.09 9.17
C HIS A 279 -29.81 2.20 9.44
N VAL A 280 -30.00 0.90 9.67
CA VAL A 280 -28.93 -0.03 9.99
C VAL A 280 -28.09 -0.29 8.72
N LYS A 281 -26.80 0.01 8.79
CA LYS A 281 -25.86 -0.18 7.71
C LYS A 281 -25.46 -1.64 7.59
N ILE A 282 -25.06 -2.06 6.38
CA ILE A 282 -24.51 -3.40 6.13
C ILE A 282 -23.03 -3.28 5.79
N LEU A 283 -22.18 -3.96 6.56
CA LEU A 283 -20.74 -4.05 6.33
C LEU A 283 -20.37 -5.47 5.92
N ALA A 284 -19.61 -5.59 4.83
CA ALA A 284 -19.11 -6.88 4.34
C ALA A 284 -17.60 -7.02 4.59
N SER A 285 -17.18 -8.20 5.04
CA SER A 285 -15.78 -8.58 5.21
C SER A 285 -15.55 -10.04 4.87
N GLY A 286 -14.29 -10.53 4.98
CA GLY A 286 -13.94 -11.90 4.64
C GLY A 286 -13.83 -12.14 3.12
N GLY A 287 -12.60 -12.27 2.59
CA GLY A 287 -12.36 -12.54 1.17
C GLY A 287 -12.73 -11.41 0.21
N ILE A 288 -12.81 -10.18 0.69
CA ILE A 288 -13.18 -9.01 -0.12
C ILE A 288 -11.97 -8.46 -0.87
N ASP A 289 -12.16 -8.17 -2.14
CA ASP A 289 -11.24 -7.43 -3.01
C ASP A 289 -12.03 -6.42 -3.88
N GLU A 290 -11.36 -5.71 -4.80
CA GLU A 290 -12.01 -4.73 -5.66
C GLU A 290 -13.14 -5.29 -6.54
N TYR A 291 -13.06 -6.56 -6.91
CA TYR A 291 -14.07 -7.22 -7.76
C TYR A 291 -15.31 -7.60 -6.96
N GLU A 292 -15.11 -8.18 -5.77
CA GLU A 292 -16.23 -8.44 -4.85
C GLU A 292 -16.91 -7.14 -4.39
N ILE A 293 -16.15 -6.06 -4.17
CA ILE A 293 -16.69 -4.74 -3.89
C ILE A 293 -17.63 -4.28 -5.00
N LEU A 294 -17.19 -4.33 -6.27
CA LEU A 294 -18.03 -3.92 -7.41
C LEU A 294 -19.33 -4.73 -7.48
N LYS A 295 -19.28 -6.03 -7.17
CA LYS A 295 -20.45 -6.91 -7.15
C LYS A 295 -21.41 -6.56 -6.03
N LEU A 296 -20.89 -6.27 -4.83
CA LEU A 296 -21.68 -6.09 -3.61
C LEU A 296 -22.18 -4.64 -3.40
N ASN A 297 -21.65 -3.67 -4.13
CA ASN A 297 -22.01 -2.25 -3.99
C ASN A 297 -23.52 -1.94 -3.93
N PRO A 298 -24.44 -2.64 -4.64
CA PRO A 298 -25.85 -2.32 -4.54
C PRO A 298 -26.47 -2.49 -3.15
N LEU A 299 -25.85 -3.33 -2.30
CA LEU A 299 -26.42 -3.76 -1.02
C LEU A 299 -25.58 -3.41 0.21
N VAL A 300 -24.29 -3.05 0.03
CA VAL A 300 -23.33 -2.89 1.12
C VAL A 300 -22.94 -1.41 1.31
N ASP A 301 -22.88 -0.97 2.55
CA ASP A 301 -22.53 0.40 2.93
C ASP A 301 -21.05 0.60 3.29
N GLY A 302 -20.30 -0.49 3.49
CA GLY A 302 -18.87 -0.43 3.78
C GLY A 302 -18.20 -1.78 3.82
N TYR A 303 -16.88 -1.78 3.71
CA TYR A 303 -16.07 -2.98 3.52
C TYR A 303 -14.92 -3.06 4.53
N GLY A 304 -14.71 -4.25 5.07
CA GLY A 304 -13.49 -4.64 5.75
C GLY A 304 -12.61 -5.47 4.82
N VAL A 305 -11.53 -4.88 4.32
CA VAL A 305 -10.62 -5.56 3.38
C VAL A 305 -9.37 -6.03 4.09
N GLY A 306 -9.16 -7.33 4.13
CA GLY A 306 -8.08 -7.98 4.88
C GLY A 306 -6.90 -8.36 4.00
N THR A 307 -6.77 -9.66 3.76
CA THR A 307 -5.63 -10.27 3.05
C THR A 307 -5.36 -9.64 1.68
N SER A 308 -6.39 -9.25 0.97
CA SER A 308 -6.26 -8.65 -0.37
C SER A 308 -5.36 -7.40 -0.38
N ILE A 309 -5.49 -6.52 0.63
CA ILE A 309 -4.63 -5.34 0.78
C ILE A 309 -3.30 -5.71 1.44
N ALA A 310 -3.33 -6.43 2.58
CA ALA A 310 -2.11 -6.70 3.35
C ALA A 310 -1.10 -7.57 2.60
N ASN A 311 -1.58 -8.48 1.76
CA ASN A 311 -0.76 -9.35 0.91
C ASN A 311 -0.86 -8.95 -0.57
N ALA A 312 -0.99 -7.65 -0.83
CA ALA A 312 -0.98 -7.15 -2.20
C ALA A 312 0.33 -7.52 -2.91
N PRO A 313 0.27 -7.84 -4.20
CA PRO A 313 1.49 -8.11 -4.95
C PRO A 313 2.39 -6.86 -4.94
N VAL A 314 3.68 -7.09 -4.71
CA VAL A 314 4.69 -6.02 -4.80
C VAL A 314 4.73 -5.46 -6.21
N LEU A 315 4.96 -4.16 -6.34
CA LEU A 315 5.32 -3.56 -7.63
C LEU A 315 6.83 -3.75 -7.84
N SER A 316 7.19 -4.68 -8.71
CA SER A 316 8.59 -5.07 -8.94
C SER A 316 9.39 -3.96 -9.63
N PHE A 317 9.74 -2.93 -8.88
CA PHE A 317 10.64 -1.89 -9.35
C PHE A 317 12.04 -2.44 -9.62
N ALA A 318 12.71 -1.83 -10.57
CA ALA A 318 14.11 -2.09 -10.88
C ALA A 318 14.89 -0.79 -10.90
N LEU A 319 16.11 -0.81 -10.39
CA LEU A 319 17.07 0.27 -10.49
C LEU A 319 18.03 -0.01 -11.66
N ASP A 320 18.16 0.96 -12.55
CA ASP A 320 19.04 0.87 -13.71
C ASP A 320 19.92 2.12 -13.81
N ILE A 321 21.23 1.95 -13.99
CA ILE A 321 22.16 3.06 -14.30
C ILE A 321 21.83 3.60 -15.68
N MET A 322 21.69 4.92 -15.79
CA MET A 322 21.36 5.64 -17.01
C MET A 322 22.47 6.57 -17.51
N GLU A 323 23.34 7.03 -16.61
CA GLU A 323 24.51 7.85 -16.94
C GLU A 323 25.69 7.45 -16.08
N ILE A 324 26.90 7.54 -16.65
CA ILE A 324 28.17 7.39 -15.96
C ILE A 324 29.04 8.60 -16.32
N GLU A 325 29.54 9.31 -15.30
CA GLU A 325 30.35 10.54 -15.50
C GLU A 325 29.67 11.56 -16.42
N GLY A 326 28.34 11.74 -16.23
CA GLY A 326 27.52 12.66 -17.04
C GLY A 326 27.28 12.23 -18.48
N ARG A 327 27.71 11.04 -18.87
CA ARG A 327 27.51 10.51 -20.24
C ARG A 327 26.40 9.47 -20.25
N PRO A 328 25.46 9.52 -21.19
CA PRO A 328 24.44 8.51 -21.36
C PRO A 328 25.03 7.12 -21.53
N MET A 329 24.76 6.23 -20.61
CA MET A 329 25.20 4.84 -20.61
C MET A 329 24.23 3.98 -19.80
N ALA A 330 23.72 2.93 -20.40
CA ALA A 330 22.84 1.97 -19.74
C ALA A 330 23.10 0.56 -20.25
N LYS A 331 22.65 -0.43 -19.50
CA LYS A 331 22.68 -1.81 -19.96
C LYS A 331 21.82 -2.02 -21.21
N ARG A 332 22.14 -3.05 -22.00
CA ARG A 332 21.41 -3.41 -23.23
C ARG A 332 19.89 -3.51 -22.98
N GLY A 333 19.09 -2.94 -23.89
CA GLY A 333 17.63 -2.94 -23.81
C GLY A 333 17.03 -1.79 -22.98
N LYS A 334 17.86 -0.85 -22.52
CA LYS A 334 17.42 0.34 -21.77
C LYS A 334 17.69 1.63 -22.57
N ARG A 335 16.86 2.65 -22.38
CA ARG A 335 17.08 3.99 -22.91
C ARG A 335 17.96 4.75 -21.94
N SER A 336 19.20 5.04 -22.34
CA SER A 336 20.16 5.78 -21.52
C SER A 336 19.85 7.26 -21.44
N GLY A 337 20.54 7.98 -20.55
CA GLY A 337 20.42 9.42 -20.32
C GLY A 337 19.34 9.80 -19.30
N ALA A 338 19.50 10.97 -18.70
CA ALA A 338 18.58 11.52 -17.73
C ALA A 338 17.19 11.78 -18.33
N LYS A 339 16.15 11.49 -17.56
CA LYS A 339 14.76 11.66 -17.97
C LYS A 339 13.99 12.51 -16.96
N GLN A 340 12.95 13.15 -17.45
CA GLN A 340 11.90 13.79 -16.67
C GLN A 340 10.55 13.14 -17.02
N VAL A 341 9.69 13.04 -16.02
CA VAL A 341 8.29 12.62 -16.19
C VAL A 341 7.40 13.84 -16.06
N TRP A 342 6.55 14.04 -17.03
CA TRP A 342 5.69 15.21 -17.13
C TRP A 342 4.23 14.80 -17.02
N ARG A 343 3.47 15.37 -16.06
CA ARG A 343 2.02 15.23 -15.97
C ARG A 343 1.34 16.21 -16.92
N MET A 344 0.57 15.70 -17.86
CA MET A 344 -0.19 16.53 -18.78
C MET A 344 -1.35 17.24 -18.08
N PRO A 345 -1.58 18.55 -18.36
CA PRO A 345 -2.62 19.34 -17.69
C PRO A 345 -4.00 18.70 -17.80
N GLY A 346 -4.75 18.68 -16.68
CA GLY A 346 -6.13 18.20 -16.64
C GLY A 346 -6.31 16.69 -16.79
N THR A 347 -5.23 15.92 -16.83
CA THR A 347 -5.26 14.45 -17.04
C THR A 347 -4.44 13.71 -15.98
N ALA A 348 -4.63 12.39 -15.88
CA ALA A 348 -3.75 11.49 -15.14
C ALA A 348 -2.61 10.91 -16.02
N LYS A 349 -2.47 11.40 -17.26
CA LYS A 349 -1.50 10.89 -18.24
C LYS A 349 -0.12 11.53 -18.02
N ASN A 350 0.90 10.69 -17.97
CA ASN A 350 2.30 11.09 -17.88
C ASN A 350 3.02 10.88 -19.21
N VAL A 351 4.05 11.70 -19.46
CA VAL A 351 4.93 11.60 -20.62
C VAL A 351 6.38 11.60 -20.13
N VAL A 352 7.15 10.59 -20.54
CA VAL A 352 8.59 10.48 -20.23
C VAL A 352 9.40 11.07 -21.37
N MET A 353 10.21 12.07 -21.05
CA MET A 353 11.09 12.75 -22.01
C MET A 353 12.53 12.83 -21.49
N SER A 354 13.49 13.06 -22.40
CA SER A 354 14.84 13.45 -21.97
C SER A 354 14.77 14.70 -21.11
N ALA A 355 15.50 14.72 -20.01
CA ALA A 355 15.56 15.88 -19.11
C ALA A 355 16.12 17.15 -19.77
N ALA A 356 16.83 17.02 -20.89
CA ALA A 356 17.35 18.13 -21.68
C ALA A 356 16.29 18.82 -22.55
N LYS A 357 15.09 18.22 -22.70
CA LYS A 357 13.99 18.81 -23.47
C LYS A 357 13.13 19.74 -22.61
N PRO A 358 12.58 20.82 -23.20
CA PRO A 358 11.66 21.70 -22.48
C PRO A 358 10.38 20.94 -22.09
N ALA A 359 9.65 21.49 -21.11
CA ALA A 359 8.35 20.96 -20.68
C ALA A 359 7.38 20.90 -21.88
N PRO A 360 6.67 19.79 -22.09
CA PRO A 360 5.61 19.72 -23.08
C PRO A 360 4.44 20.62 -22.67
N VAL A 361 3.69 21.08 -23.68
CA VAL A 361 2.52 21.93 -23.46
C VAL A 361 1.26 21.14 -23.80
N GLY A 362 0.23 21.24 -22.96
CA GLY A 362 -1.06 20.62 -23.19
C GLY A 362 -1.83 21.27 -24.33
N VAL A 363 -2.89 20.64 -24.77
CA VAL A 363 -3.80 21.16 -25.82
C VAL A 363 -4.46 22.49 -25.43
N ASP A 364 -4.52 22.78 -24.15
CA ASP A 364 -5.06 24.01 -23.57
C ASP A 364 -4.01 25.13 -23.39
N GLY A 365 -2.79 24.94 -23.92
CA GLY A 365 -1.69 25.88 -23.81
C GLY A 365 -0.97 25.91 -22.47
N ARG A 366 -1.40 25.15 -21.47
CA ARG A 366 -0.73 25.07 -20.15
C ARG A 366 0.50 24.16 -20.22
N PRO A 367 1.61 24.51 -19.55
CA PRO A 367 2.78 23.63 -19.45
C PRO A 367 2.45 22.41 -18.59
N ALA A 368 3.08 21.27 -18.92
CA ALA A 368 3.01 20.08 -18.11
C ALA A 368 3.80 20.25 -16.80
N GLU A 369 3.38 19.54 -15.76
CA GLU A 369 4.03 19.53 -14.45
C GLU A 369 5.18 18.52 -14.43
N ALA A 370 6.36 18.94 -13.96
CA ALA A 370 7.47 18.03 -13.70
C ALA A 370 7.20 17.19 -12.44
N LEU A 371 7.20 15.87 -12.57
CA LEU A 371 6.94 14.96 -11.45
C LEU A 371 8.20 14.58 -10.66
N LEU A 372 9.35 14.46 -11.33
CA LEU A 372 10.62 14.23 -10.63
C LEU A 372 11.15 15.56 -10.09
N LYS A 373 10.98 15.77 -8.80
CA LYS A 373 11.37 16.97 -8.06
C LYS A 373 12.51 16.65 -7.10
N PRO A 374 13.40 17.60 -6.76
CA PRO A 374 14.45 17.37 -5.76
C PRO A 374 13.84 16.87 -4.44
N LEU A 375 14.37 15.78 -3.90
CA LEU A 375 14.02 15.21 -2.62
C LEU A 375 15.17 15.30 -1.62
N VAL A 376 16.36 14.92 -2.06
CA VAL A 376 17.60 15.01 -1.29
C VAL A 376 18.66 15.71 -2.13
N VAL A 377 19.39 16.66 -1.54
CA VAL A 377 20.51 17.36 -2.19
C VAL A 377 21.71 17.32 -1.25
N GLY A 378 22.83 16.76 -1.73
CA GLY A 378 24.04 16.60 -0.91
C GLY A 378 23.77 15.82 0.39
N GLY A 379 22.89 14.86 0.38
CA GLY A 379 22.51 14.03 1.53
C GLY A 379 21.53 14.68 2.51
N LYS A 380 20.95 15.83 2.18
CA LYS A 380 19.95 16.50 3.04
C LYS A 380 18.59 16.49 2.36
N ILE A 381 17.56 16.12 3.10
CA ILE A 381 16.17 16.22 2.65
C ILE A 381 15.85 17.70 2.46
N VAL A 382 15.41 18.10 1.26
CA VAL A 382 15.15 19.51 0.88
C VAL A 382 13.69 19.80 0.58
N ARG A 383 12.83 18.82 0.75
CA ARG A 383 11.39 18.89 0.49
C ARG A 383 10.61 18.41 1.70
N ASP A 384 9.53 19.11 2.04
CA ASP A 384 8.59 18.66 3.05
C ASP A 384 7.93 17.35 2.61
N LEU A 385 7.77 16.43 3.56
CA LEU A 385 7.09 15.17 3.37
C LEU A 385 5.70 15.30 4.02
N PRO A 386 4.61 15.32 3.23
CA PRO A 386 3.29 15.54 3.77
C PRO A 386 2.82 14.39 4.68
N PRO A 387 1.98 14.69 5.70
CA PRO A 387 1.43 13.66 6.57
C PRO A 387 0.49 12.72 5.79
N PRO A 388 0.25 11.48 6.29
CA PRO A 388 -0.54 10.47 5.60
C PRO A 388 -1.94 10.94 5.17
N ARG A 389 -2.58 11.82 5.94
CA ARG A 389 -3.90 12.39 5.62
C ARG A 389 -3.87 13.21 4.33
N THR A 390 -2.89 14.09 4.19
CA THR A 390 -2.71 14.91 2.98
C THR A 390 -2.38 14.03 1.78
N LEU A 391 -1.53 13.01 1.96
CA LEU A 391 -1.22 12.04 0.90
C LEU A 391 -2.45 11.28 0.45
N ARG A 392 -3.30 10.85 1.38
CA ARG A 392 -4.57 10.19 1.07
C ARG A 392 -5.50 11.08 0.25
N GLU A 393 -5.66 12.35 0.65
CA GLU A 393 -6.47 13.32 -0.08
C GLU A 393 -5.97 13.49 -1.52
N TYR A 394 -4.65 13.62 -1.68
CA TYR A 394 -4.00 13.72 -3.00
C TYR A 394 -4.23 12.47 -3.86
N VAL A 395 -4.17 11.27 -3.27
CA VAL A 395 -4.50 10.02 -3.98
C VAL A 395 -5.95 10.01 -4.43
N LEU A 396 -6.90 10.34 -3.54
CA LEU A 396 -8.33 10.34 -3.84
C LEU A 396 -8.69 11.35 -4.94
N GLU A 397 -8.09 12.54 -4.94
CA GLU A 397 -8.27 13.53 -6.01
C GLU A 397 -7.84 12.98 -7.38
N GLN A 398 -6.68 12.34 -7.45
CA GLN A 398 -6.20 11.74 -8.70
C GLN A 398 -7.09 10.57 -9.14
N MET A 399 -7.50 9.72 -8.17
CA MET A 399 -8.35 8.53 -8.42
C MET A 399 -9.75 8.90 -8.95
N ALA A 400 -10.27 10.08 -8.63
CA ALA A 400 -11.55 10.54 -9.16
C ALA A 400 -11.59 10.59 -10.70
N ARG A 401 -10.42 10.69 -11.34
CA ARG A 401 -10.24 10.77 -12.79
C ARG A 401 -9.93 9.41 -13.46
N ILE A 402 -9.90 8.32 -12.68
CA ILE A 402 -9.55 6.99 -13.18
C ILE A 402 -10.76 6.08 -13.13
N GLU A 403 -11.02 5.39 -14.23
CA GLU A 403 -11.98 4.30 -14.28
C GLU A 403 -11.26 2.97 -14.08
N LEU A 404 -11.84 2.12 -13.21
CA LEU A 404 -11.39 0.72 -13.10
C LEU A 404 -11.96 -0.03 -14.30
N THR A 405 -11.11 -0.72 -15.03
CA THR A 405 -11.57 -1.68 -16.04
C THR A 405 -12.15 -2.89 -15.30
N PRO A 406 -13.42 -3.26 -15.53
CA PRO A 406 -13.96 -4.50 -14.99
C PRO A 406 -13.06 -5.67 -15.39
N ALA A 407 -12.83 -6.62 -14.49
CA ALA A 407 -12.19 -7.87 -14.87
C ALA A 407 -12.96 -8.43 -16.08
N ARG A 408 -12.26 -8.76 -17.15
CA ARG A 408 -12.88 -9.56 -18.20
C ARG A 408 -13.41 -10.81 -17.53
N GLU A 409 -14.71 -11.04 -17.58
CA GLU A 409 -15.30 -12.30 -17.17
C GLU A 409 -14.47 -13.40 -17.85
N HIS A 410 -13.67 -14.11 -17.05
CA HIS A 410 -13.16 -15.39 -17.50
C HIS A 410 -14.38 -16.24 -17.65
N GLY A 411 -14.79 -16.42 -18.91
CA GLY A 411 -15.96 -17.16 -19.28
C GLY A 411 -16.02 -18.45 -18.48
N LEU A 412 -16.97 -18.53 -17.59
CA LEU A 412 -17.46 -19.81 -17.09
C LEU A 412 -18.01 -20.55 -18.30
N ARG A 413 -17.12 -21.26 -19.01
CA ARG A 413 -17.52 -22.44 -19.75
C ARG A 413 -17.80 -23.51 -18.71
N GLY A 414 -19.03 -23.72 -18.44
CA GLY A 414 -19.52 -24.74 -17.55
C GLY A 414 -20.95 -25.04 -17.97
N ASP A 415 -21.06 -25.73 -19.11
CA ASP A 415 -22.19 -26.60 -19.33
C ASP A 415 -22.25 -27.59 -18.15
N TYR A 416 -23.31 -27.52 -17.35
CA TYR A 416 -24.14 -28.63 -16.88
C TYR A 416 -25.32 -28.07 -16.09
#